data_64a6c276a0f3f1922c745df7f66399b5
#
_entry.id   64a6c276a0f3f1922c745df7f66399b5
#
_cell.length_a   1.000
_cell.length_b   1.000
_cell.length_c   1.000
_cell.angle_alpha   90.00
_cell.angle_beta   90.00
_cell.angle_gamma   90.00
#
_symmetry.space_group_name_H-M   'P 1'
#
loop_
_entity.id
_entity.type
_entity.pdbx_description
1 polymer ?
#
loop_
_entity_poly.entity_id
_entity_poly.type
_entity_poly.pdbx_seq_one_letter_code
_entity_poly.pdbx_strand_id
1 'polypeptide(L)'
;DIENFDQELADELIVNPDEVIPAAEEVLKDGEELVLPVDKSLEDVHIRIANNPNKITIRNLRSKHLLQFVAVEGMIRKATEVRPKITNAAFYCMRCEHITYIPQTSQKFTEPHECENETCGRKGPFKTLVDKSTFVDAQKLQIQESPENLRGGEQPQSLDIDVDDDLAGIVTP
;
A
#
# COMPACT_ATOMS: atom_id res chain seq x y z
N ASP A 1 -6.44 16.90 -15.31
CA ASP A 1 -5.13 16.54 -15.82
C ASP A 1 -4.07 17.22 -14.95
N ILE A 2 -3.42 16.46 -14.06
CA ILE A 2 -2.53 16.99 -13.02
C ILE A 2 -1.39 17.80 -13.63
N GLU A 3 -0.76 17.29 -14.71
CA GLU A 3 0.32 18.00 -15.42
C GLU A 3 -0.10 19.38 -15.95
N ASN A 4 -1.34 19.54 -16.38
CA ASN A 4 -1.83 20.82 -16.86
C ASN A 4 -2.21 21.79 -15.74
N PHE A 5 -2.48 21.26 -14.55
CA PHE A 5 -2.84 22.04 -13.37
C PHE A 5 -1.61 22.47 -12.58
N ASP A 6 -0.72 21.52 -12.30
CA ASP A 6 0.51 21.73 -11.55
C ASP A 6 1.56 20.67 -11.96
N GLN A 7 2.57 21.10 -12.70
CA GLN A 7 3.63 20.23 -13.18
C GLN A 7 4.57 19.77 -12.05
N GLU A 8 4.79 20.61 -11.04
CA GLU A 8 5.65 20.27 -9.90
C GLU A 8 5.02 19.14 -9.07
N LEU A 9 3.71 19.22 -8.84
CA LEU A 9 2.95 18.17 -8.18
C LEU A 9 2.94 16.86 -8.99
N ALA A 10 2.85 16.95 -10.32
CA ALA A 10 2.89 15.77 -11.19
C ALA A 10 4.26 15.07 -11.15
N ASP A 11 5.33 15.83 -11.16
CA ASP A 11 6.71 15.31 -11.06
C ASP A 11 6.95 14.70 -9.66
N GLU A 12 6.50 15.35 -8.61
CA GLU A 12 6.62 14.86 -7.22
C GLU A 12 5.84 13.56 -7.02
N LEU A 13 4.66 13.44 -7.61
CA LEU A 13 3.86 12.21 -7.57
C LEU A 13 4.59 11.00 -8.18
N ILE A 14 5.39 11.23 -9.22
CA ILE A 14 6.16 10.15 -9.87
C ILE A 14 7.35 9.73 -8.99
N VAL A 15 7.98 10.68 -8.32
CA VAL A 15 9.21 10.47 -7.56
C VAL A 15 8.92 9.98 -6.13
N ASN A 16 7.93 10.56 -5.47
CA ASN A 16 7.59 10.32 -4.07
C ASN A 16 6.08 9.97 -3.89
N PRO A 17 5.57 8.91 -4.54
CA PRO A 17 4.15 8.55 -4.49
C PRO A 17 3.67 8.23 -3.06
N ASP A 18 4.54 7.65 -2.24
CA ASP A 18 4.24 7.22 -0.86
C ASP A 18 4.01 8.41 0.10
N GLU A 19 4.42 9.62 -0.27
CA GLU A 19 4.16 10.84 0.49
C GLU A 19 2.98 11.62 -0.10
N VAL A 20 2.93 11.73 -1.42
CA VAL A 20 1.93 12.57 -2.12
C VAL A 20 0.53 11.96 -2.05
N ILE A 21 0.38 10.65 -2.27
CA ILE A 21 -0.94 9.99 -2.29
C ILE A 21 -1.60 10.05 -0.91
N PRO A 22 -0.95 9.64 0.20
CA PRO A 22 -1.56 9.74 1.53
C PRO A 22 -1.87 11.18 1.95
N ALA A 23 -0.99 12.14 1.64
CA ALA A 23 -1.25 13.55 1.93
C ALA A 23 -2.49 14.08 1.19
N ALA A 24 -2.65 13.69 -0.07
CA ALA A 24 -3.83 14.07 -0.85
C ALA A 24 -5.11 13.37 -0.33
N GLU A 25 -5.04 12.12 0.13
CA GLU A 25 -6.16 11.42 0.77
C GLU A 25 -6.54 12.08 2.12
N GLU A 26 -5.56 12.53 2.90
CA GLU A 26 -5.80 13.23 4.16
C GLU A 26 -6.53 14.56 3.93
N VAL A 27 -6.09 15.35 2.94
CA VAL A 27 -6.77 16.59 2.56
C VAL A 27 -8.22 16.34 2.13
N LEU A 28 -8.49 15.22 1.42
CA LEU A 28 -9.86 14.87 1.04
C LEU A 28 -10.71 14.46 2.25
N LYS A 29 -10.11 13.80 3.24
CA LYS A 29 -10.81 13.41 4.49
C LYS A 29 -11.17 14.63 5.36
N ASP A 30 -10.32 15.64 5.36
CA ASP A 30 -10.54 16.88 6.10
C ASP A 30 -11.45 17.88 5.36
N GLY A 31 -11.69 17.67 4.06
CA GLY A 31 -12.50 18.54 3.21
C GLY A 31 -14.00 18.40 3.50
N GLU A 32 -14.62 19.43 4.07
CA GLU A 32 -16.07 19.51 4.33
C GLU A 32 -16.94 19.55 3.06
N GLU A 33 -16.34 19.67 1.87
CA GLU A 33 -17.05 19.89 0.60
C GLU A 33 -17.43 18.60 -0.14
N LEU A 34 -16.92 17.43 0.28
CA LEU A 34 -17.24 16.16 -0.37
C LEU A 34 -18.58 15.60 0.11
N VAL A 35 -19.61 15.79 -0.68
CA VAL A 35 -20.92 15.15 -0.47
C VAL A 35 -20.83 13.68 -0.91
N LEU A 36 -20.55 12.80 0.05
CA LEU A 36 -20.59 11.36 -0.19
C LEU A 36 -22.02 10.80 -0.09
N PRO A 37 -22.30 9.69 -0.78
CA PRO A 37 -23.51 8.90 -0.53
C PRO A 37 -23.60 8.49 0.95
N VAL A 38 -24.81 8.43 1.48
CA VAL A 38 -25.12 8.21 2.92
C VAL A 38 -24.46 6.94 3.52
N ASP A 39 -24.08 5.99 2.66
CA ASP A 39 -23.55 4.68 3.06
C ASP A 39 -22.00 4.58 3.00
N LYS A 40 -21.29 5.68 2.67
CA LYS A 40 -19.81 5.67 2.57
C LYS A 40 -19.18 6.64 3.55
N SER A 41 -18.18 6.17 4.28
CA SER A 41 -17.33 7.03 5.11
C SER A 41 -16.17 7.62 4.29
N LEU A 42 -15.69 8.79 4.68
CA LEU A 42 -14.48 9.39 4.08
C LEU A 42 -13.22 8.55 4.36
N GLU A 43 -13.28 7.68 5.34
CA GLU A 43 -12.18 6.77 5.68
C GLU A 43 -11.90 5.72 4.58
N ASP A 44 -12.94 5.38 3.77
CA ASP A 44 -12.86 4.39 2.69
C ASP A 44 -12.54 5.02 1.32
N VAL A 45 -12.13 6.31 1.28
CA VAL A 45 -11.81 7.00 0.04
C VAL A 45 -10.35 6.82 -0.31
N HIS A 46 -10.12 6.25 -1.51
CA HIS A 46 -8.78 6.07 -2.06
C HIS A 46 -8.61 6.85 -3.36
N ILE A 47 -7.46 7.52 -3.49
CA ILE A 47 -7.09 8.23 -4.71
C ILE A 47 -6.55 7.22 -5.73
N ARG A 48 -7.08 7.27 -6.95
CA ARG A 48 -6.61 6.46 -8.07
C ARG A 48 -6.15 7.34 -9.22
N ILE A 49 -4.95 7.07 -9.71
CA ILE A 49 -4.33 7.84 -10.78
C ILE A 49 -4.50 7.08 -12.09
N ALA A 50 -5.18 7.71 -13.03
CA ALA A 50 -5.37 7.16 -14.36
C ALA A 50 -4.36 7.76 -15.36
N ASN A 51 -4.12 7.02 -16.46
CA ASN A 51 -3.30 7.48 -17.58
C ASN A 51 -1.86 7.88 -17.23
N ASN A 52 -1.23 7.14 -16.31
CA ASN A 52 0.19 7.36 -16.02
C ASN A 52 1.03 7.22 -17.31
N PRO A 53 1.75 8.27 -17.73
CA PRO A 53 2.60 8.23 -18.93
C PRO A 53 3.81 7.31 -18.77
N ASN A 54 4.25 7.03 -17.53
CA ASN A 54 5.43 6.24 -17.23
C ASN A 54 5.14 4.73 -17.32
N LYS A 55 4.80 4.28 -18.54
CA LYS A 55 4.55 2.86 -18.83
C LYS A 55 5.85 2.12 -19.08
N ILE A 56 6.06 1.04 -18.33
CA ILE A 56 7.28 0.23 -18.39
C ILE A 56 6.89 -1.24 -18.56
N THR A 57 7.56 -1.95 -19.45
CA THR A 57 7.40 -3.41 -19.57
C THR A 57 8.11 -4.12 -18.42
N ILE A 58 7.60 -5.27 -17.99
CA ILE A 58 8.16 -6.04 -16.87
C ILE A 58 9.66 -6.28 -17.05
N ARG A 59 10.10 -6.65 -18.28
CA ARG A 59 11.50 -6.91 -18.60
C ARG A 59 12.42 -5.69 -18.52
N ASN A 60 11.86 -4.48 -18.58
CA ASN A 60 12.60 -3.23 -18.55
C ASN A 60 12.65 -2.58 -17.17
N LEU A 61 12.05 -3.20 -16.15
CA LEU A 61 12.18 -2.75 -14.77
C LEU A 61 13.65 -2.83 -14.33
N ARG A 62 14.16 -1.76 -13.73
CA ARG A 62 15.55 -1.63 -13.26
C ARG A 62 15.59 -0.88 -11.93
N SER A 63 16.75 -0.88 -11.30
CA SER A 63 17.00 -0.19 -10.03
C SER A 63 16.61 1.30 -10.05
N LYS A 64 16.69 1.97 -11.17
CA LYS A 64 16.28 3.37 -11.30
C LYS A 64 14.77 3.59 -11.14
N HIS A 65 13.96 2.54 -11.23
CA HIS A 65 12.50 2.61 -11.07
C HIS A 65 12.05 2.25 -9.65
N LEU A 66 13.00 1.95 -8.75
CA LEU A 66 12.69 1.71 -7.34
C LEU A 66 12.14 3.00 -6.71
N LEU A 67 11.10 2.84 -5.90
CA LEU A 67 10.40 3.92 -5.21
C LEU A 67 9.71 4.93 -6.15
N GLN A 68 9.57 4.62 -7.45
CA GLN A 68 8.87 5.47 -8.41
C GLN A 68 7.48 4.92 -8.72
N PHE A 69 6.57 5.83 -9.03
CA PHE A 69 5.25 5.50 -9.52
C PHE A 69 5.30 5.13 -11.00
N VAL A 70 5.13 3.86 -11.32
CA VAL A 70 5.22 3.33 -12.68
C VAL A 70 3.96 2.56 -13.06
N ALA A 71 3.61 2.54 -14.34
CA ALA A 71 2.56 1.69 -14.88
C ALA A 71 3.18 0.46 -15.55
N VAL A 72 2.74 -0.73 -15.14
CA VAL A 72 3.18 -2.01 -15.70
C VAL A 72 1.96 -2.75 -16.23
N GLU A 73 2.07 -3.29 -17.44
CA GLU A 73 1.01 -4.09 -18.08
C GLU A 73 1.43 -5.56 -18.14
N GLY A 74 0.48 -6.45 -17.81
CA GLY A 74 0.70 -7.88 -17.89
C GLY A 74 -0.59 -8.68 -17.69
N MET A 75 -0.54 -9.98 -18.00
CA MET A 75 -1.62 -10.92 -17.75
C MET A 75 -1.49 -11.51 -16.35
N ILE A 76 -2.58 -11.63 -15.62
CA ILE A 76 -2.60 -12.27 -14.31
C ILE A 76 -2.50 -13.78 -14.52
N ARG A 77 -1.45 -14.37 -13.95
CA ARG A 77 -1.18 -15.81 -14.01
C ARG A 77 -1.60 -16.54 -12.74
N LYS A 78 -1.45 -15.86 -11.61
CA LYS A 78 -1.82 -16.42 -10.31
C LYS A 78 -2.36 -15.29 -9.43
N ALA A 79 -3.35 -15.63 -8.62
CA ALA A 79 -3.82 -14.82 -7.51
C ALA A 79 -3.87 -15.71 -6.26
N THR A 80 -3.41 -15.22 -5.13
CA THR A 80 -3.59 -15.93 -3.86
C THR A 80 -4.99 -15.68 -3.32
N GLU A 81 -5.35 -16.40 -2.28
CA GLU A 81 -6.53 -16.06 -1.48
C GLU A 81 -6.31 -14.70 -0.80
N VAL A 82 -7.40 -13.96 -0.62
CA VAL A 82 -7.41 -12.73 0.18
C VAL A 82 -7.20 -13.11 1.65
N ARG A 83 -6.27 -12.43 2.32
CA ARG A 83 -5.95 -12.67 3.73
C ARG A 83 -5.81 -11.35 4.47
N PRO A 84 -6.24 -11.29 5.74
CA PRO A 84 -6.03 -10.10 6.54
C PRO A 84 -4.54 -9.87 6.80
N LYS A 85 -4.08 -8.65 6.53
CA LYS A 85 -2.74 -8.14 6.81
C LYS A 85 -2.84 -7.06 7.86
N ILE A 86 -2.05 -7.17 8.91
CA ILE A 86 -2.00 -6.16 9.96
C ILE A 86 -1.24 -4.93 9.45
N THR A 87 -1.86 -3.76 9.58
CA THR A 87 -1.26 -2.46 9.20
C THR A 87 -0.81 -1.68 10.40
N ASN A 88 -1.57 -1.76 11.50
CA ASN A 88 -1.20 -1.10 12.74
C ASN A 88 -1.43 -2.06 13.92
N ALA A 89 -0.35 -2.49 14.57
CA ALA A 89 -0.40 -3.46 15.65
C ALA A 89 -0.48 -2.76 17.00
N ALA A 90 -1.48 -3.12 17.80
CA ALA A 90 -1.62 -2.67 19.18
C ALA A 90 -0.87 -3.59 20.13
N PHE A 91 0.02 -3.03 20.93
CA PHE A 91 0.81 -3.74 21.93
C PHE A 91 0.46 -3.26 23.35
N TYR A 92 0.17 -4.20 24.19
CA TYR A 92 -0.11 -3.97 25.61
C TYR A 92 1.13 -4.22 26.45
N CYS A 93 1.59 -3.21 27.19
CA CYS A 93 2.67 -3.36 28.12
C CYS A 93 2.22 -4.11 29.36
N MET A 94 2.78 -5.30 29.62
CA MET A 94 2.42 -6.13 30.80
C MET A 94 2.81 -5.52 32.15
N ARG A 95 3.46 -4.37 32.16
CA ARG A 95 3.94 -3.72 33.39
C ARG A 95 3.14 -2.48 33.81
N CYS A 96 2.83 -1.63 32.85
CA CYS A 96 2.12 -0.36 33.12
C CYS A 96 0.76 -0.28 32.43
N GLU A 97 0.35 -1.34 31.75
CA GLU A 97 -0.94 -1.46 31.06
C GLU A 97 -1.13 -0.45 29.91
N HIS A 98 -0.09 0.27 29.52
CA HIS A 98 -0.12 1.20 28.40
C HIS A 98 -0.27 0.44 27.08
N ILE A 99 -1.04 1.00 26.14
CA ILE A 99 -1.20 0.44 24.79
C ILE A 99 -0.44 1.34 23.82
N THR A 100 0.50 0.74 23.09
CA THR A 100 1.32 1.38 22.05
C THR A 100 0.90 0.83 20.70
N TYR A 101 0.77 1.69 19.69
CA TYR A 101 0.43 1.33 18.32
C TYR A 101 1.65 1.43 17.42
N ILE A 102 2.05 0.33 16.79
CA ILE A 102 3.22 0.27 15.91
C ILE A 102 2.77 -0.02 14.48
N PRO A 103 3.01 0.92 13.53
CA PRO A 103 2.76 0.68 12.11
C PRO A 103 3.62 -0.47 11.60
N GLN A 104 3.00 -1.39 10.86
CA GLN A 104 3.65 -2.57 10.28
C GLN A 104 3.94 -2.34 8.80
N THR A 105 4.96 -1.52 8.51
CA THR A 105 5.35 -1.18 7.14
C THR A 105 6.30 -2.19 6.49
N SER A 106 6.94 -3.03 7.30
CA SER A 106 7.87 -4.06 6.82
C SER A 106 7.22 -5.42 6.68
N GLN A 107 7.84 -6.32 5.89
CA GLN A 107 7.38 -7.71 5.78
C GLN A 107 7.57 -8.52 7.08
N LYS A 108 8.41 -8.03 7.99
CA LYS A 108 8.60 -8.65 9.31
C LYS A 108 7.76 -7.92 10.33
N PHE A 109 7.05 -8.70 11.15
CA PHE A 109 6.30 -8.17 12.27
C PHE A 109 7.25 -7.48 13.26
N THR A 110 6.99 -6.21 13.53
CA THR A 110 7.84 -5.36 14.36
C THR A 110 7.16 -5.12 15.70
N GLU A 111 7.85 -5.48 16.78
CA GLU A 111 7.42 -5.20 18.15
C GLU A 111 8.08 -3.91 18.66
N PRO A 112 7.47 -3.18 19.61
CA PRO A 112 8.09 -2.01 20.22
C PRO A 112 9.35 -2.39 20.99
N HIS A 113 10.39 -1.59 20.85
CA HIS A 113 11.65 -1.78 21.61
C HIS A 113 11.49 -1.45 23.08
N GLU A 114 10.69 -0.44 23.39
CA GLU A 114 10.41 0.04 24.74
C GLU A 114 8.99 0.60 24.82
N CYS A 115 8.50 0.72 26.05
CA CYS A 115 7.17 1.27 26.30
C CYS A 115 7.19 2.79 26.07
N GLU A 116 6.25 3.31 25.31
CA GLU A 116 6.10 4.74 25.04
C GLU A 116 5.68 5.56 26.27
N ASN A 117 5.21 4.91 27.32
CA ASN A 117 4.91 5.59 28.56
C ASN A 117 6.21 6.04 29.23
N GLU A 118 6.43 7.36 29.32
CA GLU A 118 7.63 7.99 29.88
C GLU A 118 7.94 7.50 31.30
N THR A 119 6.91 7.20 32.10
CA THR A 119 7.11 6.69 33.47
C THR A 119 7.52 5.22 33.50
N CYS A 120 7.32 4.47 32.44
CA CYS A 120 7.67 3.05 32.35
C CYS A 120 8.97 2.82 31.61
N GLY A 121 9.12 3.27 30.37
CA GLY A 121 10.33 3.20 29.52
C GLY A 121 11.00 1.83 29.42
N ARG A 122 10.30 0.74 29.79
CA ARG A 122 10.91 -0.60 29.92
C ARG A 122 10.75 -1.41 28.63
N LYS A 123 11.74 -2.26 28.37
CA LYS A 123 11.77 -3.20 27.25
C LYS A 123 10.90 -4.43 27.54
N GLY A 124 9.57 -4.27 27.36
CA GLY A 124 8.63 -5.37 27.50
C GLY A 124 8.50 -6.02 28.90
N PRO A 125 7.83 -7.17 28.99
CA PRO A 125 7.15 -7.87 27.89
C PRO A 125 5.91 -7.17 27.37
N PHE A 126 5.67 -7.32 26.06
CA PHE A 126 4.50 -6.81 25.37
C PHE A 126 3.57 -7.96 24.94
N LYS A 127 2.29 -7.70 24.90
CA LYS A 127 1.28 -8.62 24.38
C LYS A 127 0.55 -7.94 23.21
N THR A 128 0.51 -8.57 22.06
CA THR A 128 -0.26 -8.07 20.91
C THR A 128 -1.76 -8.19 21.20
N LEU A 129 -2.49 -7.10 20.98
CA LEU A 129 -3.93 -7.05 21.07
C LEU A 129 -4.53 -7.06 19.67
N VAL A 130 -4.99 -8.21 19.22
CA VAL A 130 -5.57 -8.39 17.88
C VAL A 130 -6.87 -7.59 17.74
N ASP A 131 -7.66 -7.54 18.79
CA ASP A 131 -8.93 -6.82 18.87
C ASP A 131 -8.83 -5.28 18.77
N LYS A 132 -7.63 -4.75 19.02
CA LYS A 132 -7.32 -3.31 18.93
C LYS A 132 -6.37 -2.97 17.78
N SER A 133 -5.94 -3.97 17.05
CA SER A 133 -5.08 -3.80 15.89
C SER A 133 -5.91 -3.56 14.63
N THR A 134 -5.37 -2.81 13.68
CA THR A 134 -6.01 -2.54 12.40
C THR A 134 -5.51 -3.52 11.35
N PHE A 135 -6.43 -4.04 10.55
CA PHE A 135 -6.15 -4.97 9.47
C PHE A 135 -6.75 -4.45 8.17
N VAL A 136 -6.13 -4.80 7.07
CA VAL A 136 -6.64 -4.63 5.72
C VAL A 136 -6.62 -5.96 4.98
N ASP A 137 -7.45 -6.10 3.98
CA ASP A 137 -7.39 -7.24 3.08
C ASP A 137 -6.13 -7.15 2.21
N ALA A 138 -5.43 -8.24 2.02
CA ALA A 138 -4.23 -8.30 1.21
C ALA A 138 -4.23 -9.53 0.31
N GLN A 139 -3.73 -9.36 -0.91
CA GLN A 139 -3.64 -10.43 -1.91
C GLN A 139 -2.34 -10.29 -2.69
N LYS A 140 -1.72 -11.42 -3.04
CA LYS A 140 -0.59 -11.46 -3.97
C LYS A 140 -1.05 -11.86 -5.35
N LEU A 141 -0.66 -11.06 -6.32
CA LEU A 141 -0.87 -11.34 -7.74
C LEU A 141 0.47 -11.61 -8.42
N GLN A 142 0.50 -12.56 -9.33
CA GLN A 142 1.61 -12.74 -10.24
C GLN A 142 1.16 -12.38 -11.66
N ILE A 143 1.74 -11.32 -12.19
CA ILE A 143 1.53 -10.89 -13.58
C ILE A 143 2.66 -11.39 -14.46
N GLN A 144 2.37 -11.63 -15.72
CA GLN A 144 3.33 -12.08 -16.72
C GLN A 144 3.17 -11.25 -18.00
N GLU A 145 4.27 -11.04 -18.73
CA GLU A 145 4.24 -10.37 -20.02
C GLU A 145 3.29 -11.07 -21.00
N SER A 146 2.54 -10.29 -21.76
CA SER A 146 1.67 -10.82 -22.81
C SER A 146 2.50 -11.50 -23.90
N PRO A 147 2.10 -12.69 -24.37
CA PRO A 147 2.79 -13.39 -25.46
C PRO A 147 2.89 -12.55 -26.74
N GLU A 148 1.95 -11.65 -26.95
CA GLU A 148 1.89 -10.77 -28.14
C GLU A 148 3.06 -9.79 -28.20
N ASN A 149 3.63 -9.43 -27.03
CA ASN A 149 4.76 -8.51 -26.91
C ASN A 149 6.11 -9.21 -26.96
N LEU A 150 6.13 -10.56 -27.08
CA LEU A 150 7.34 -11.35 -27.08
C LEU A 150 7.86 -11.56 -28.50
N ARG A 151 9.16 -11.43 -28.69
CA ARG A 151 9.82 -11.89 -29.93
C ARG A 151 9.91 -13.41 -29.93
N GLY A 152 9.85 -14.03 -31.10
CA GLY A 152 9.88 -15.48 -31.21
C GLY A 152 11.04 -16.13 -30.45
N GLY A 153 10.73 -17.03 -29.51
CA GLY A 153 11.70 -17.75 -28.69
C GLY A 153 12.05 -17.09 -27.34
N GLU A 154 11.54 -15.89 -27.04
CA GLU A 154 11.74 -15.26 -25.74
C GLU A 154 10.83 -15.87 -24.66
N GLN A 155 11.38 -16.04 -23.44
CA GLN A 155 10.59 -16.43 -22.29
C GLN A 155 9.93 -15.21 -21.66
N PRO A 156 8.62 -15.29 -21.34
CA PRO A 156 7.92 -14.21 -20.66
C PRO A 156 8.45 -14.00 -19.24
N GLN A 157 8.67 -12.75 -18.89
CA GLN A 157 9.04 -12.35 -17.53
C GLN A 157 7.78 -12.25 -16.66
N SER A 158 7.95 -12.52 -15.37
CA SER A 158 6.86 -12.42 -14.37
C SER A 158 7.25 -11.43 -13.28
N LEU A 159 6.24 -10.78 -12.70
CA LEU A 159 6.36 -9.86 -11.59
C LEU A 159 5.31 -10.21 -10.54
N ASP A 160 5.74 -10.30 -9.28
CA ASP A 160 4.85 -10.45 -8.15
C ASP A 160 4.43 -9.07 -7.65
N ILE A 161 3.14 -8.89 -7.42
CA ILE A 161 2.52 -7.64 -6.97
C ILE A 161 1.75 -7.92 -5.69
N ASP A 162 1.96 -7.11 -4.67
CA ASP A 162 1.14 -7.08 -3.48
C ASP A 162 0.04 -6.04 -3.67
N VAL A 163 -1.22 -6.42 -3.47
CA VAL A 163 -2.38 -5.54 -3.51
C VAL A 163 -3.08 -5.58 -2.17
N ASP A 164 -3.39 -4.42 -1.65
CA ASP A 164 -3.97 -4.25 -0.33
C ASP A 164 -5.31 -3.52 -0.43
N ASP A 165 -6.14 -3.70 0.61
CA ASP A 165 -7.39 -3.01 0.86
C ASP A 165 -8.43 -3.25 -0.25
N ASP A 166 -9.04 -2.19 -0.78
CA ASP A 166 -10.09 -2.23 -1.79
C ASP A 166 -9.69 -2.90 -3.11
N LEU A 167 -8.38 -3.00 -3.39
CA LEU A 167 -7.86 -3.70 -4.57
C LEU A 167 -7.77 -5.21 -4.38
N ALA A 168 -7.78 -5.70 -3.13
CA ALA A 168 -7.74 -7.13 -2.86
C ALA A 168 -9.07 -7.80 -3.25
N GLY A 169 -8.99 -8.92 -3.95
CA GLY A 169 -10.15 -9.71 -4.36
C GLY A 169 -10.91 -9.21 -5.60
N ILE A 170 -10.54 -8.06 -6.17
CA ILE A 170 -11.19 -7.53 -7.39
C ILE A 170 -10.82 -8.40 -8.60
N VAL A 171 -9.59 -8.90 -8.63
CA VAL A 171 -9.03 -9.53 -9.82
C VAL A 171 -8.78 -11.02 -9.56
N THR A 172 -9.26 -11.84 -10.49
CA THR A 172 -9.01 -13.30 -10.54
C THR A 172 -8.26 -13.65 -11.82
N PRO A 173 -7.49 -14.76 -11.84
CA PRO A 173 -6.82 -15.27 -13.05
C PRO A 173 -7.77 -15.58 -14.18
#